data_4ba0899aaef46efa1afdd185818a7874
#
_entry.id   4ba0899aaef46efa1afdd185818a7874
#
_cell.length_a   1.000
_cell.length_b   1.000
_cell.length_c   1.000
_cell.angle_alpha   90.00
_cell.angle_beta   90.00
_cell.angle_gamma   90.00
#
_symmetry.space_group_name_H-M   'P 1'
#
loop_
_entity.id
_entity.type
_entity.pdbx_description
1 polymer ?
#
loop_
_entity_poly.entity_id
_entity_poly.type
_entity_poly.pdbx_seq_one_letter_code
_entity_poly.pdbx_strand_id
1 'polypeptide(L)'
;MSEKSDRSDSVSFPRQIADGIIQAIRLAAQQEILPHFRALQPEQIAQKSDALDLVTTADLASEALITEALSALFPDALIIGEEAVARSPGLLDNIESAPLCFIIDPIDGTWNYANGLATFGVIVAATRFGQPIFGLLYDPLQDDYMIAEQGVEGAGFVASCGAKKSLKTSVGGALNQLNGFIHLYQVPAPKQARLA
;
A
#
# COMPACT_ATOMS: atom_id res chain seq x y z
N MET A 1 9.18 32.09 -26.86
CA MET A 1 9.90 30.81 -26.91
C MET A 1 10.09 30.41 -25.46
N SER A 2 9.26 29.50 -24.99
CA SER A 2 9.28 29.02 -23.60
C SER A 2 9.98 27.66 -23.60
N GLU A 3 11.17 27.61 -23.03
CA GLU A 3 11.90 26.36 -22.78
C GLU A 3 11.08 25.47 -21.83
N LYS A 4 10.47 24.45 -22.38
CA LYS A 4 10.00 23.31 -21.58
C LYS A 4 11.26 22.58 -21.10
N SER A 5 11.63 22.82 -19.85
CA SER A 5 12.60 21.99 -19.13
C SER A 5 12.14 20.53 -19.22
N ASP A 6 12.90 19.75 -19.96
CA ASP A 6 12.78 18.30 -20.05
C ASP A 6 13.16 17.70 -18.68
N ARG A 7 12.17 17.37 -17.86
CA ARG A 7 12.35 16.72 -16.55
C ARG A 7 12.23 15.21 -16.68
N SER A 8 12.80 14.64 -17.72
CA SER A 8 12.84 13.19 -17.92
C SER A 8 14.11 12.54 -17.34
N ASP A 9 14.47 12.85 -16.11
CA ASP A 9 15.37 11.95 -15.40
C ASP A 9 14.55 10.75 -14.94
N SER A 10 14.57 9.67 -15.73
CA SER A 10 14.01 8.38 -15.38
C SER A 10 14.78 7.81 -14.20
N VAL A 11 14.32 8.12 -12.97
CA VAL A 11 14.85 7.47 -11.79
C VAL A 11 14.21 6.09 -11.72
N SER A 12 14.87 5.13 -12.34
CA SER A 12 14.68 3.73 -12.01
C SER A 12 15.09 3.54 -10.55
N PHE A 13 14.21 2.97 -9.74
CA PHE A 13 14.60 2.51 -8.40
C PHE A 13 15.66 1.44 -8.58
N PRO A 14 16.92 1.61 -8.10
CA PRO A 14 17.89 0.55 -8.15
C PRO A 14 17.30 -0.68 -7.45
N ARG A 15 17.50 -1.86 -8.04
CA ARG A 15 16.96 -3.14 -7.51
C ARG A 15 17.26 -3.33 -6.02
N GLN A 16 18.42 -2.88 -5.55
CA GLN A 16 18.80 -2.89 -4.14
C GLN A 16 17.86 -2.07 -3.24
N ILE A 17 17.26 -1.01 -3.76
CA ILE A 17 16.30 -0.18 -3.04
C ILE A 17 14.97 -0.92 -2.89
N ALA A 18 14.46 -1.53 -3.96
CA ALA A 18 13.26 -2.36 -3.90
C ALA A 18 13.43 -3.53 -2.92
N ASP A 19 14.59 -4.19 -2.94
CA ASP A 19 14.92 -5.27 -2.01
C ASP A 19 14.93 -4.75 -0.54
N GLY A 20 15.44 -3.54 -0.28
CA GLY A 20 15.42 -2.92 1.04
C GLY A 20 14.00 -2.63 1.54
N ILE A 21 13.12 -2.12 0.67
CA ILE A 21 11.71 -1.88 0.98
C ILE A 21 11.00 -3.21 1.32
N ILE A 22 11.21 -4.25 0.51
CA ILE A 22 10.63 -5.58 0.73
C ILE A 22 11.09 -6.16 2.07
N GLN A 23 12.37 -6.02 2.43
CA GLN A 23 12.88 -6.50 3.71
C GLN A 23 12.26 -5.75 4.90
N ALA A 24 12.07 -4.44 4.79
CA ALA A 24 11.40 -3.64 5.82
C ALA A 24 9.96 -4.12 6.06
N ILE A 25 9.22 -4.34 4.97
CA ILE A 25 7.83 -4.83 5.03
C ILE A 25 7.77 -6.24 5.63
N ARG A 26 8.64 -7.15 5.20
CA ARG A 26 8.72 -8.51 5.75
C ARG A 26 9.02 -8.52 7.24
N LEU A 27 9.94 -7.67 7.67
CA LEU A 27 10.27 -7.55 9.09
C LEU A 27 9.06 -7.08 9.91
N ALA A 28 8.37 -6.04 9.45
CA ALA A 28 7.15 -5.56 10.10
C ALA A 28 6.05 -6.62 10.11
N ALA A 29 5.86 -7.35 9.01
CA ALA A 29 4.90 -8.43 8.94
C ALA A 29 5.20 -9.55 9.92
N GLN A 30 6.46 -9.97 10.04
CA GLN A 30 6.91 -11.03 10.94
C GLN A 30 6.82 -10.63 12.42
N GLN A 31 7.06 -9.37 12.74
CA GLN A 31 7.09 -8.90 14.13
C GLN A 31 5.72 -8.46 14.64
N GLU A 32 4.91 -7.82 13.79
CA GLU A 32 3.70 -7.13 14.24
C GLU A 32 2.41 -7.65 13.59
N ILE A 33 2.43 -8.14 12.35
CA ILE A 33 1.20 -8.55 11.67
C ILE A 33 0.89 -10.02 11.94
N LEU A 34 1.81 -10.91 11.58
CA LEU A 34 1.59 -12.36 11.66
C LEU A 34 1.34 -12.88 13.09
N PRO A 35 2.08 -12.40 14.13
CA PRO A 35 1.86 -12.88 15.49
C PRO A 35 0.48 -12.50 16.06
N HIS A 36 -0.11 -11.41 15.57
CA HIS A 36 -1.41 -10.92 16.05
C HIS A 36 -2.59 -11.43 15.19
N PHE A 37 -2.34 -11.97 14.00
CA PHE A 37 -3.40 -12.50 13.15
C PHE A 37 -4.16 -13.64 13.84
N ARG A 38 -5.47 -13.49 13.99
CA ARG A 38 -6.35 -14.41 14.76
C ARG A 38 -6.01 -14.53 16.25
N ALA A 39 -5.21 -13.61 16.79
CA ALA A 39 -4.79 -13.60 18.18
C ALA A 39 -5.06 -12.26 18.87
N LEU A 40 -5.66 -11.30 18.17
CA LEU A 40 -6.03 -10.00 18.72
C LEU A 40 -7.02 -10.15 19.88
N GLN A 41 -6.77 -9.40 20.95
CA GLN A 41 -7.71 -9.21 22.03
C GLN A 41 -8.62 -8.01 21.74
N PRO A 42 -9.85 -7.94 22.29
CA PRO A 42 -10.77 -6.84 22.03
C PRO A 42 -10.17 -5.44 22.27
N GLU A 43 -9.30 -5.31 23.27
CA GLU A 43 -8.64 -4.06 23.65
C GLU A 43 -7.58 -3.60 22.62
N GLN A 44 -7.18 -4.50 21.72
CA GLN A 44 -6.22 -4.21 20.65
C GLN A 44 -6.89 -3.73 19.36
N ILE A 45 -8.22 -3.67 19.34
CA ILE A 45 -9.02 -3.25 18.19
C ILE A 45 -9.75 -1.97 18.58
N ALA A 46 -9.58 -0.91 17.80
CA ALA A 46 -10.29 0.34 17.96
C ALA A 46 -11.06 0.70 16.68
N GLN A 47 -12.10 1.51 16.84
CA GLN A 47 -12.91 2.03 15.75
C GLN A 47 -12.47 3.47 15.44
N LYS A 48 -12.22 3.80 14.17
CA LYS A 48 -11.85 5.15 13.72
C LYS A 48 -13.09 6.02 13.48
N SER A 49 -13.78 5.82 12.38
CA SER A 49 -14.90 6.68 11.98
C SER A 49 -16.25 5.97 12.03
N ASP A 50 -16.33 4.72 11.66
CA ASP A 50 -17.55 3.90 11.67
C ASP A 50 -17.25 2.44 12.03
N ALA A 51 -18.30 1.59 12.09
CA ALA A 51 -18.20 0.20 12.54
C ALA A 51 -17.32 -0.70 11.64
N LEU A 52 -17.04 -0.27 10.42
CA LEU A 52 -16.22 -0.99 9.45
C LEU A 52 -14.81 -0.39 9.33
N ASP A 53 -14.61 0.82 9.85
CA ASP A 53 -13.34 1.53 9.82
C ASP A 53 -12.59 1.27 11.13
N LEU A 54 -11.79 0.21 11.10
CA LEU A 54 -11.06 -0.29 12.26
C LEU A 54 -9.57 0.07 12.18
N VAL A 55 -8.94 0.10 13.34
CA VAL A 55 -7.49 0.10 13.51
C VAL A 55 -7.13 -0.88 14.61
N THR A 56 -6.02 -1.59 14.45
CA THR A 56 -5.49 -2.49 15.47
C THR A 56 -4.13 -2.02 15.97
N THR A 57 -3.68 -2.59 17.07
CA THR A 57 -2.31 -2.35 17.55
C THR A 57 -1.26 -2.81 16.55
N ALA A 58 -1.58 -3.83 15.72
CA ALA A 58 -0.70 -4.31 14.66
C ALA A 58 -0.53 -3.29 13.53
N ASP A 59 -1.60 -2.55 13.14
CA ASP A 59 -1.51 -1.46 12.15
C ASP A 59 -0.53 -0.39 12.62
N LEU A 60 -0.70 0.09 13.86
CA LEU A 60 0.15 1.14 14.43
C LEU A 60 1.61 0.71 14.54
N ALA A 61 1.86 -0.50 15.01
CA ALA A 61 3.21 -1.01 15.23
C ALA A 61 3.92 -1.31 13.90
N SER A 62 3.23 -1.92 12.93
CA SER A 62 3.80 -2.20 11.61
C SER A 62 4.05 -0.90 10.81
N GLU A 63 3.15 0.11 10.88
CA GLU A 63 3.40 1.42 10.28
C GLU A 63 4.67 2.06 10.84
N ALA A 64 4.85 2.01 12.17
CA ALA A 64 6.03 2.58 12.82
C ALA A 64 7.33 1.90 12.34
N LEU A 65 7.37 0.56 12.29
CA LEU A 65 8.54 -0.19 11.83
C LEU A 65 8.87 0.08 10.36
N ILE A 66 7.86 0.10 9.47
CA ILE A 66 8.07 0.40 8.05
C ILE A 66 8.56 1.83 7.88
N THR A 67 7.97 2.78 8.62
CA THR A 67 8.39 4.20 8.60
C THR A 67 9.83 4.38 9.05
N GLU A 68 10.24 3.73 10.14
CA GLU A 68 11.62 3.78 10.64
C GLU A 68 12.60 3.22 9.60
N ALA A 69 12.30 2.06 9.03
CA ALA A 69 13.15 1.43 8.03
C ALA A 69 13.26 2.27 6.75
N LEU A 70 12.15 2.83 6.26
CA LEU A 70 12.16 3.70 5.09
C LEU A 70 12.89 5.01 5.36
N SER A 71 12.75 5.60 6.56
CA SER A 71 13.51 6.80 6.97
C SER A 71 15.01 6.56 7.00
N ALA A 72 15.44 5.37 7.42
CA ALA A 72 16.86 5.00 7.40
C ALA A 72 17.39 4.80 5.96
N LEU A 73 16.58 4.24 5.06
CA LEU A 73 16.94 4.04 3.65
C LEU A 73 16.88 5.34 2.83
N PHE A 74 15.98 6.26 3.19
CA PHE A 74 15.69 7.48 2.45
C PHE A 74 15.54 8.67 3.42
N PRO A 75 16.64 9.19 3.97
CA PRO A 75 16.59 10.25 5.01
C PRO A 75 15.88 11.54 4.58
N ASP A 76 15.88 11.85 3.29
CA ASP A 76 15.28 13.06 2.73
C ASP A 76 13.85 12.84 2.18
N ALA A 77 13.30 11.63 2.28
CA ALA A 77 11.96 11.33 1.78
C ALA A 77 10.90 11.73 2.81
N LEU A 78 9.78 12.22 2.31
CA LEU A 78 8.55 12.31 3.08
C LEU A 78 7.96 10.89 3.23
N ILE A 79 7.56 10.51 4.44
CA ILE A 79 6.91 9.22 4.68
C ILE A 79 5.56 9.48 5.32
N ILE A 80 4.52 8.94 4.72
CA ILE A 80 3.13 9.13 5.12
C ILE A 80 2.49 7.75 5.29
N GLY A 81 2.07 7.44 6.52
CA GLY A 81 1.30 6.25 6.82
C GLY A 81 -0.19 6.55 6.94
N GLU A 82 -1.04 5.55 6.70
CA GLU A 82 -2.50 5.65 6.85
C GLU A 82 -2.88 6.13 8.25
N GLU A 83 -2.28 5.54 9.27
CA GLU A 83 -2.60 5.84 10.66
C GLU A 83 -2.09 7.22 11.09
N ALA A 84 -0.99 7.67 10.51
CA ALA A 84 -0.50 9.04 10.70
C ALA A 84 -1.46 10.06 10.06
N VAL A 85 -2.00 9.78 8.87
CA VAL A 85 -2.99 10.62 8.19
C VAL A 85 -4.31 10.66 8.96
N ALA A 86 -4.77 9.54 9.51
CA ALA A 86 -5.97 9.50 10.34
C ALA A 86 -5.87 10.47 11.55
N ARG A 87 -4.66 10.62 12.12
CA ARG A 87 -4.39 11.57 13.22
C ARG A 87 -4.13 13.00 12.73
N SER A 88 -3.60 13.16 11.53
CA SER A 88 -3.17 14.46 10.97
C SER A 88 -3.40 14.52 9.45
N PRO A 89 -4.65 14.77 9.01
CA PRO A 89 -5.02 14.74 7.58
C PRO A 89 -4.22 15.70 6.69
N GLY A 90 -3.74 16.82 7.24
CA GLY A 90 -2.92 17.80 6.51
C GLY A 90 -1.56 17.26 6.02
N LEU A 91 -1.15 16.04 6.41
CA LEU A 91 0.04 15.39 5.85
C LEU A 91 -0.08 15.17 4.35
N LEU A 92 -1.29 14.94 3.84
CA LEU A 92 -1.56 14.71 2.41
C LEU A 92 -1.21 15.93 1.54
N ASP A 93 -1.29 17.14 2.08
CA ASP A 93 -1.02 18.38 1.34
C ASP A 93 0.44 18.49 0.87
N ASN A 94 1.33 17.70 1.46
CA ASN A 94 2.76 17.74 1.14
C ASN A 94 3.18 16.79 0.00
N ILE A 95 2.30 15.88 -0.43
CA ILE A 95 2.64 14.83 -1.43
C ILE A 95 3.06 15.46 -2.77
N GLU A 96 2.32 16.45 -3.26
CA GLU A 96 2.58 17.06 -4.57
C GLU A 96 3.88 17.89 -4.60
N SER A 97 4.33 18.38 -3.45
CA SER A 97 5.56 19.17 -3.34
C SER A 97 6.81 18.33 -3.02
N ALA A 98 6.64 17.11 -2.53
CA ALA A 98 7.73 16.25 -2.11
C ALA A 98 8.53 15.69 -3.31
N PRO A 99 9.86 15.85 -3.34
CA PRO A 99 10.73 15.24 -4.35
C PRO A 99 10.67 13.72 -4.33
N LEU A 100 10.44 13.13 -3.15
CA LEU A 100 10.17 11.71 -2.93
C LEU A 100 9.23 11.59 -1.74
N CYS A 101 8.14 10.85 -1.91
CA CYS A 101 7.21 10.55 -0.83
C CYS A 101 6.85 9.07 -0.87
N PHE A 102 6.97 8.38 0.27
CA PHE A 102 6.41 7.06 0.48
C PHE A 102 5.05 7.15 1.14
N ILE A 103 4.12 6.32 0.67
CA ILE A 103 2.77 6.19 1.21
C ILE A 103 2.63 4.73 1.65
N ILE A 104 2.24 4.52 2.92
CA ILE A 104 2.18 3.22 3.57
C ILE A 104 0.74 2.96 4.01
N ASP A 105 0.20 1.82 3.65
CA ASP A 105 -0.94 1.20 4.30
C ASP A 105 -0.42 -0.09 4.94
N PRO A 106 -0.33 -0.12 6.27
CA PRO A 106 0.32 -1.23 6.98
C PRO A 106 -0.50 -2.52 6.97
N ILE A 107 -1.83 -2.42 6.96
CA ILE A 107 -2.75 -3.56 6.86
C ILE A 107 -3.98 -3.15 6.04
N ASP A 108 -3.84 -3.08 4.70
CA ASP A 108 -5.00 -2.91 3.83
C ASP A 108 -5.97 -4.07 4.04
N GLY A 109 -7.20 -3.73 4.42
CA GLY A 109 -8.19 -4.70 4.85
C GLY A 109 -8.18 -4.96 6.37
N THR A 110 -7.96 -3.96 7.20
CA THR A 110 -7.94 -4.04 8.67
C THR A 110 -9.19 -4.74 9.24
N TRP A 111 -10.37 -4.49 8.66
CA TRP A 111 -11.60 -5.18 9.08
C TRP A 111 -11.50 -6.71 8.87
N ASN A 112 -10.98 -7.15 7.72
CA ASN A 112 -10.76 -8.58 7.43
C ASN A 112 -9.75 -9.16 8.42
N TYR A 113 -8.64 -8.47 8.62
CA TYR A 113 -7.58 -8.87 9.54
C TYR A 113 -8.11 -9.04 10.97
N ALA A 114 -8.83 -8.03 11.50
CA ALA A 114 -9.42 -8.05 12.83
C ALA A 114 -10.44 -9.19 13.02
N ASN A 115 -11.15 -9.58 11.95
CA ASN A 115 -12.11 -10.68 11.95
C ASN A 115 -11.50 -12.04 11.55
N GLY A 116 -10.18 -12.14 11.39
CA GLY A 116 -9.46 -13.37 11.09
C GLY A 116 -9.64 -13.89 9.67
N LEU A 117 -10.06 -13.05 8.74
CA LEU A 117 -10.15 -13.36 7.31
C LEU A 117 -8.80 -13.13 6.62
N ALA A 118 -8.36 -14.10 5.82
CA ALA A 118 -7.06 -14.11 5.15
C ALA A 118 -7.04 -13.25 3.86
N THR A 119 -7.71 -12.11 3.86
CA THR A 119 -7.80 -11.17 2.74
C THR A 119 -7.40 -9.77 3.21
N PHE A 120 -6.12 -9.61 3.44
CA PHE A 120 -5.47 -8.34 3.80
C PHE A 120 -4.04 -8.35 3.24
N GLY A 121 -3.43 -7.17 3.16
CA GLY A 121 -2.07 -7.04 2.65
C GLY A 121 -1.37 -5.80 3.18
N VAL A 122 -0.10 -5.62 2.83
CA VAL A 122 0.66 -4.39 3.08
C VAL A 122 0.85 -3.68 1.75
N ILE A 123 0.56 -2.39 1.72
CA ILE A 123 0.75 -1.56 0.53
C ILE A 123 1.82 -0.51 0.80
N VAL A 124 2.81 -0.42 -0.08
CA VAL A 124 3.78 0.67 -0.10
C VAL A 124 3.87 1.25 -1.51
N ALA A 125 3.64 2.53 -1.62
CA ALA A 125 3.82 3.27 -2.87
C ALA A 125 4.89 4.35 -2.69
N ALA A 126 5.58 4.72 -3.79
CA ALA A 126 6.38 5.92 -3.80
C ALA A 126 5.93 6.86 -4.93
N THR A 127 5.95 8.16 -4.61
CA THR A 127 5.63 9.23 -5.56
C THR A 127 6.78 10.21 -5.67
N ARG A 128 6.89 10.87 -6.80
CA ARG A 128 7.75 12.02 -7.02
C ARG A 128 6.88 13.19 -7.48
N PHE A 129 6.86 14.25 -6.68
CA PHE A 129 5.97 15.40 -6.94
C PHE A 129 4.53 14.96 -7.25
N GLY A 130 4.00 14.05 -6.41
CA GLY A 130 2.66 13.48 -6.54
C GLY A 130 2.48 12.44 -7.64
N GLN A 131 3.48 12.18 -8.50
CA GLN A 131 3.38 11.19 -9.57
C GLN A 131 3.88 9.81 -9.08
N PRO A 132 3.07 8.74 -9.20
CA PRO A 132 3.49 7.41 -8.79
C PRO A 132 4.70 6.91 -9.60
N ILE A 133 5.73 6.43 -8.90
CA ILE A 133 6.97 5.88 -9.50
C ILE A 133 7.25 4.44 -9.08
N PHE A 134 6.63 3.99 -7.99
CA PHE A 134 6.80 2.65 -7.44
C PHE A 134 5.52 2.23 -6.72
N GLY A 135 5.18 0.95 -6.77
CA GLY A 135 4.10 0.35 -6.00
C GLY A 135 4.42 -1.10 -5.66
N LEU A 136 4.11 -1.48 -4.43
CA LEU A 136 4.28 -2.83 -3.91
C LEU A 136 3.04 -3.21 -3.11
N LEU A 137 2.51 -4.41 -3.40
CA LEU A 137 1.44 -5.07 -2.67
C LEU A 137 2.01 -6.38 -2.13
N TYR A 138 2.07 -6.54 -0.83
CA TYR A 138 2.65 -7.71 -0.17
C TYR A 138 1.57 -8.51 0.57
N ASP A 139 1.54 -9.82 0.37
CA ASP A 139 0.74 -10.77 1.14
C ASP A 139 1.58 -11.36 2.28
N PRO A 140 1.32 -10.99 3.54
CA PRO A 140 2.06 -11.50 4.68
C PRO A 140 1.90 -12.99 4.91
N LEU A 141 0.76 -13.56 4.55
CA LEU A 141 0.45 -14.98 4.80
C LEU A 141 1.17 -15.90 3.83
N GLN A 142 1.37 -15.45 2.58
CA GLN A 142 2.02 -16.23 1.52
C GLN A 142 3.49 -15.85 1.34
N ASP A 143 3.96 -14.75 1.92
CA ASP A 143 5.26 -14.13 1.68
C ASP A 143 5.52 -13.90 0.18
N ASP A 144 4.50 -13.46 -0.53
CA ASP A 144 4.60 -13.09 -1.93
C ASP A 144 4.18 -11.62 -2.15
N TYR A 145 4.52 -11.08 -3.33
CA TYR A 145 4.23 -9.69 -3.60
C TYR A 145 4.07 -9.39 -5.09
N MET A 146 3.32 -8.32 -5.37
CA MET A 146 3.28 -7.66 -6.66
C MET A 146 4.06 -6.36 -6.59
N ILE A 147 4.85 -6.08 -7.63
CA ILE A 147 5.69 -4.88 -7.71
C ILE A 147 5.57 -4.26 -9.10
N ALA A 148 5.51 -2.94 -9.14
CA ALA A 148 5.56 -2.15 -10.36
C ALA A 148 6.45 -0.93 -10.17
N GLU A 149 7.24 -0.60 -11.20
CA GLU A 149 8.16 0.54 -11.17
C GLU A 149 8.03 1.35 -12.46
N GLN A 150 8.08 2.66 -12.35
CA GLN A 150 8.08 3.54 -13.52
C GLN A 150 9.35 3.30 -14.34
N GLY A 151 9.20 3.19 -15.67
CA GLY A 151 10.32 2.93 -16.58
C GLY A 151 10.70 1.45 -16.71
N VAL A 152 10.10 0.56 -15.92
CA VAL A 152 10.22 -0.89 -16.07
C VAL A 152 8.97 -1.41 -16.80
N GLU A 153 9.17 -2.17 -17.88
CA GLU A 153 8.04 -2.69 -18.64
C GLU A 153 7.28 -3.77 -17.85
N GLY A 154 6.01 -3.46 -17.55
CA GLY A 154 5.09 -4.35 -16.85
C GLY A 154 5.26 -4.34 -15.32
N ALA A 155 4.39 -5.06 -14.65
CA ALA A 155 4.48 -5.38 -13.23
C ALA A 155 4.97 -6.82 -13.06
N GLY A 156 5.52 -7.12 -11.89
CA GLY A 156 5.98 -8.47 -11.53
C GLY A 156 5.22 -9.02 -10.33
N PHE A 157 4.89 -10.30 -10.37
CA PHE A 157 4.55 -11.08 -9.19
C PHE A 157 5.79 -11.91 -8.79
N VAL A 158 6.10 -11.93 -7.50
CA VAL A 158 7.22 -12.69 -6.94
C VAL A 158 6.70 -13.56 -5.81
N ALA A 159 6.74 -14.88 -6.03
CA ALA A 159 6.34 -15.85 -5.03
C ALA A 159 7.40 -16.00 -3.92
N SER A 160 7.01 -16.53 -2.76
CA SER A 160 7.90 -16.80 -1.61
C SER A 160 9.12 -17.64 -1.97
N CYS A 161 8.99 -18.56 -2.93
CA CYS A 161 10.11 -19.36 -3.44
C CYS A 161 11.03 -18.59 -4.42
N GLY A 162 10.77 -17.29 -4.66
CA GLY A 162 11.52 -16.46 -5.60
C GLY A 162 11.11 -16.60 -7.07
N ALA A 163 10.11 -17.43 -7.39
CA ALA A 163 9.59 -17.53 -8.75
C ALA A 163 8.94 -16.21 -9.17
N LYS A 164 9.22 -15.77 -10.41
CA LYS A 164 8.74 -14.48 -10.93
C LYS A 164 7.79 -14.72 -12.10
N LYS A 165 6.72 -13.90 -12.14
CA LYS A 165 5.74 -13.87 -13.23
C LYS A 165 5.52 -12.43 -13.66
N SER A 166 5.67 -12.14 -14.95
CA SER A 166 5.26 -10.84 -15.49
C SER A 166 3.75 -10.70 -15.45
N LEU A 167 3.29 -9.54 -15.01
CA LEU A 167 1.87 -9.19 -14.95
C LEU A 167 1.59 -8.09 -15.98
N LYS A 168 0.39 -8.15 -16.55
CA LYS A 168 -0.16 -7.08 -17.38
C LYS A 168 -1.58 -6.80 -16.94
N THR A 169 -1.96 -5.54 -16.97
CA THR A 169 -3.36 -5.16 -16.78
C THR A 169 -4.24 -5.77 -17.86
N SER A 170 -5.47 -6.12 -17.53
CA SER A 170 -6.45 -6.55 -18.53
C SER A 170 -6.69 -5.42 -19.55
N VAL A 171 -7.01 -5.81 -20.77
CA VAL A 171 -7.45 -4.84 -21.79
C VAL A 171 -8.79 -4.27 -21.34
N GLY A 172 -8.86 -2.94 -21.25
CA GLY A 172 -10.12 -2.25 -20.94
C GLY A 172 -11.18 -2.51 -22.03
N GLY A 173 -12.44 -2.32 -21.68
CA GLY A 173 -13.58 -2.51 -22.58
C GLY A 173 -14.74 -1.59 -22.21
N ALA A 174 -15.87 -1.74 -22.89
CA ALA A 174 -17.10 -1.07 -22.49
C ALA A 174 -17.53 -1.54 -21.09
N LEU A 175 -18.15 -0.68 -20.29
CA LEU A 175 -18.55 -0.96 -18.90
C LEU A 175 -19.34 -2.26 -18.76
N ASN A 176 -20.20 -2.58 -19.73
CA ASN A 176 -21.00 -3.81 -19.74
C ASN A 176 -20.21 -5.09 -20.08
N GLN A 177 -18.92 -4.97 -20.36
CA GLN A 177 -18.00 -6.09 -20.65
C GLN A 177 -16.95 -6.28 -19.56
N LEU A 178 -16.94 -5.39 -18.54
CA LEU A 178 -16.01 -5.50 -17.43
C LEU A 178 -16.50 -6.52 -16.40
N ASN A 179 -15.57 -7.31 -15.87
CA ASN A 179 -15.77 -8.17 -14.71
C ASN A 179 -14.87 -7.66 -13.59
N GLY A 180 -15.41 -7.58 -12.38
CA GLY A 180 -14.66 -7.08 -11.22
C GLY A 180 -15.45 -7.24 -9.93
N PHE A 181 -14.80 -6.85 -8.85
CA PHE A 181 -15.41 -6.76 -7.52
C PHE A 181 -15.63 -5.29 -7.17
N ILE A 182 -16.74 -5.00 -6.51
CA ILE A 182 -17.08 -3.68 -6.03
C ILE A 182 -17.41 -3.77 -4.54
N HIS A 183 -16.78 -2.92 -3.73
CA HIS A 183 -17.14 -2.75 -2.33
C HIS A 183 -18.39 -1.87 -2.22
N LEU A 184 -19.55 -2.50 -1.95
CA LEU A 184 -20.82 -1.79 -1.94
C LEU A 184 -20.90 -0.69 -0.88
N TYR A 185 -20.18 -0.81 0.25
CA TYR A 185 -20.19 0.22 1.29
C TYR A 185 -19.59 1.57 0.81
N GLN A 186 -18.73 1.56 -0.21
CA GLN A 186 -18.19 2.80 -0.82
C GLN A 186 -19.17 3.43 -1.82
N VAL A 187 -20.26 2.73 -2.14
CA VAL A 187 -21.28 3.23 -3.06
C VAL A 187 -22.39 3.88 -2.25
N PRO A 188 -22.83 5.12 -2.59
CA PRO A 188 -23.94 5.77 -1.88
C PRO A 188 -25.17 4.85 -1.81
N ALA A 189 -25.78 4.75 -0.62
CA ALA A 189 -26.87 3.82 -0.32
C ALA A 189 -27.99 3.75 -1.38
N PRO A 190 -28.46 4.89 -1.97
CA PRO A 190 -29.48 4.83 -3.02
C PRO A 190 -29.04 4.12 -4.31
N LYS A 191 -27.73 3.95 -4.51
CA LYS A 191 -27.18 3.27 -5.70
C LYS A 191 -26.84 1.81 -5.44
N GLN A 192 -26.67 1.40 -4.18
CA GLN A 192 -26.30 0.02 -3.83
C GLN A 192 -27.34 -0.99 -4.34
N ALA A 193 -28.62 -0.73 -4.13
CA ALA A 193 -29.73 -1.60 -4.57
C ALA A 193 -29.79 -1.82 -6.08
N ARG A 194 -29.08 -1.03 -6.89
CA ARG A 194 -29.00 -1.19 -8.36
C ARG A 194 -27.81 -2.03 -8.80
N LEU A 195 -26.89 -2.34 -7.88
CA LEU A 195 -25.65 -3.08 -8.12
C LEU A 195 -25.70 -4.49 -7.50
N ALA A 196 -26.60 -4.71 -6.56
CA ALA A 196 -26.88 -6.02 -5.96
C ALA A 196 -27.96 -6.75 -6.79
#